data_0dcad7c864bf8a109b8114b5488bd3eb
#
_entry.id   0dcad7c864bf8a109b8114b5488bd3eb
#
_cell.length_a   1.000
_cell.length_b   1.000
_cell.length_c   1.000
_cell.angle_alpha   90.00
_cell.angle_beta   90.00
_cell.angle_gamma   90.00
#
_symmetry.space_group_name_H-M   'P 1'
#
loop_
_entity.id
_entity.type
_entity.pdbx_description
1 polymer ?
#
loop_
_entity_poly.entity_id
_entity_poly.type
_entity_poly.pdbx_seq_one_letter_code
_entity_poly.pdbx_strand_id
1 'polypeptide(L)'
;MEEESKILSSVENGVGRLIFNNPQRRNAMSLEMWETTSRTLEAFDQNPEVRVIVLSGAGGKAFVSGADISKFESERASVEQTFHYNEVTAETSRVLQGTAKPTIAMIKGFCMGGGLAISLCCDTVSYTHLTLPTICSV
;
A
#
# COMPACT_ATOMS: atom_id res chain seq x y z
N MET A 1 -19.59 -17.15 0.09
CA MET A 1 -19.32 -15.67 0.07
C MET A 1 -17.92 -15.46 -0.47
N GLU A 2 -17.82 -14.70 -1.53
CA GLU A 2 -16.52 -14.29 -2.02
C GLU A 2 -15.91 -13.31 -1.03
N GLU A 3 -14.68 -13.58 -0.61
CA GLU A 3 -13.95 -12.65 0.23
C GLU A 3 -13.59 -11.42 -0.62
N GLU A 4 -13.96 -10.24 -0.15
CA GLU A 4 -13.66 -9.01 -0.87
C GLU A 4 -12.15 -8.81 -0.99
N SER A 5 -11.69 -8.37 -2.16
CA SER A 5 -10.26 -8.13 -2.39
C SER A 5 -9.69 -7.13 -1.39
N LYS A 6 -8.53 -7.43 -0.86
CA LYS A 6 -7.79 -6.56 0.07
C LYS A 6 -7.10 -5.37 -0.61
N ILE A 7 -7.02 -5.40 -1.92
CA ILE A 7 -6.58 -4.25 -2.74
C ILE A 7 -7.67 -3.97 -3.75
N LEU A 8 -8.23 -2.79 -3.68
CA LEU A 8 -9.21 -2.31 -4.66
C LEU A 8 -8.52 -1.38 -5.64
N SER A 9 -8.93 -1.44 -6.90
CA SER A 9 -8.39 -0.56 -7.92
C SER A 9 -9.47 -0.09 -8.87
N SER A 10 -9.33 1.14 -9.34
CA SER A 10 -10.24 1.73 -10.34
C SER A 10 -9.51 2.77 -11.16
N VAL A 11 -10.01 3.02 -12.36
CA VAL A 11 -9.54 4.09 -13.22
C VAL A 11 -10.75 4.94 -13.62
N GLU A 12 -10.71 6.21 -13.28
CA GLU A 12 -11.78 7.15 -13.58
C GLU A 12 -11.20 8.55 -13.78
N ASN A 13 -11.58 9.20 -14.87
CA ASN A 13 -11.17 10.57 -15.19
C ASN A 13 -9.65 10.81 -15.14
N GLY A 14 -8.88 9.85 -15.59
CA GLY A 14 -7.42 9.90 -15.59
C GLY A 14 -6.76 9.56 -14.25
N VAL A 15 -7.54 9.21 -13.25
CA VAL A 15 -7.04 8.85 -11.91
C VAL A 15 -7.06 7.34 -11.74
N GLY A 16 -5.89 6.74 -11.53
CA GLY A 16 -5.75 5.37 -11.07
C GLY A 16 -5.78 5.36 -9.54
N ARG A 17 -6.82 4.77 -8.96
CA ARG A 17 -6.98 4.66 -7.51
C ARG A 17 -6.61 3.27 -7.06
N LEU A 18 -5.70 3.20 -6.09
CA LEU A 18 -5.37 1.99 -5.39
C LEU A 18 -5.79 2.16 -3.92
N ILE A 19 -6.63 1.26 -3.45
CA ILE A 19 -7.20 1.36 -2.09
C ILE A 19 -6.79 0.13 -1.30
N PHE A 20 -6.08 0.34 -0.19
CA PHE A 20 -5.79 -0.71 0.78
C PHE A 20 -7.09 -1.02 1.54
N ASN A 21 -7.59 -2.24 1.40
CA ASN A 21 -8.92 -2.63 1.86
C ASN A 21 -8.87 -3.80 2.86
N ASN A 22 -8.35 -3.50 4.02
CA ASN A 22 -8.35 -4.43 5.16
C ASN A 22 -8.74 -3.68 6.44
N PRO A 23 -9.93 -3.01 6.44
CA PRO A 23 -10.27 -2.04 7.49
C PRO A 23 -10.40 -2.65 8.88
N GLN A 24 -10.77 -3.94 8.99
CA GLN A 24 -10.86 -4.64 10.27
C GLN A 24 -9.50 -4.76 10.97
N ARG A 25 -8.41 -4.67 10.20
CA ARG A 25 -7.03 -4.69 10.68
C ARG A 25 -6.29 -3.39 10.40
N ARG A 26 -7.04 -2.29 10.28
CA ARG A 26 -6.50 -0.95 9.97
C ARG A 26 -5.59 -0.96 8.75
N ASN A 27 -6.00 -1.70 7.72
CA ASN A 27 -5.28 -1.85 6.45
C ASN A 27 -3.85 -2.39 6.62
N ALA A 28 -3.64 -3.26 7.62
CA ALA A 28 -2.38 -3.98 7.75
C ALA A 28 -2.11 -4.84 6.52
N MET A 29 -0.85 -4.86 6.09
CA MET A 29 -0.43 -5.46 4.83
C MET A 29 -0.02 -6.93 5.00
N SER A 30 -0.67 -7.81 4.25
CA SER A 30 -0.24 -9.19 4.05
C SER A 30 0.68 -9.29 2.82
N LEU A 31 1.36 -10.43 2.67
CA LEU A 31 2.18 -10.69 1.48
C LEU A 31 1.36 -10.55 0.18
N GLU A 32 0.17 -11.11 0.16
CA GLU A 32 -0.74 -11.00 -1.00
C GLU A 32 -1.08 -9.55 -1.33
N MET A 33 -1.30 -8.72 -0.33
CA MET A 33 -1.56 -7.30 -0.54
C MET A 33 -0.36 -6.59 -1.17
N TRP A 34 0.86 -6.91 -0.73
CA TRP A 34 2.09 -6.38 -1.33
C TRP A 34 2.22 -6.78 -2.81
N GLU A 35 2.01 -8.06 -3.10
CA GLU A 35 2.08 -8.58 -4.47
C GLU A 35 1.03 -7.94 -5.38
N THR A 36 -0.20 -7.84 -4.90
CA THR A 36 -1.31 -7.23 -5.66
C THR A 36 -1.08 -5.75 -5.87
N THR A 37 -0.53 -5.05 -4.89
CA THR A 37 -0.16 -3.63 -5.02
C THR A 37 0.85 -3.44 -6.15
N SER A 38 1.90 -4.24 -6.19
CA SER A 38 2.90 -4.19 -7.25
C SER A 38 2.29 -4.37 -8.63
N ARG A 39 1.47 -5.41 -8.80
CA ARG A 39 0.79 -5.69 -10.08
C ARG A 39 -0.16 -4.57 -10.49
N THR A 40 -0.88 -4.01 -9.54
CA THR A 40 -1.82 -2.91 -9.80
C THR A 40 -1.08 -1.65 -10.25
N LEU A 41 0.03 -1.33 -9.60
CA LEU A 41 0.86 -0.18 -9.98
C LEU A 41 1.47 -0.36 -11.37
N GLU A 42 1.94 -1.55 -11.70
CA GLU A 42 2.45 -1.84 -13.04
C GLU A 42 1.35 -1.69 -14.11
N ALA A 43 0.15 -2.18 -13.83
CA ALA A 43 -1.00 -2.03 -14.73
C ALA A 43 -1.35 -0.55 -14.93
N PHE A 44 -1.33 0.25 -13.88
CA PHE A 44 -1.55 1.70 -13.99
C PHE A 44 -0.47 2.39 -14.81
N ASP A 45 0.78 2.02 -14.62
CA ASP A 45 1.89 2.60 -15.35
C ASP A 45 1.80 2.33 -16.86
N GLN A 46 1.30 1.15 -17.23
CA GLN A 46 1.09 0.75 -18.63
C GLN A 46 -0.20 1.32 -19.24
N ASN A 47 -1.13 1.83 -18.45
CA ASN A 47 -2.43 2.28 -18.92
C ASN A 47 -2.39 3.74 -19.34
N PRO A 48 -2.57 4.06 -20.67
CA PRO A 48 -2.52 5.44 -21.14
C PRO A 48 -3.66 6.32 -20.62
N GLU A 49 -4.73 5.73 -20.10
CA GLU A 49 -5.83 6.47 -19.47
C GLU A 49 -5.51 6.93 -18.05
N VAL A 50 -4.48 6.36 -17.43
CA VAL A 50 -4.03 6.79 -16.10
C VAL A 50 -3.02 7.91 -16.24
N ARG A 51 -3.31 9.06 -15.65
CA ARG A 51 -2.46 10.26 -15.66
C ARG A 51 -1.84 10.54 -14.30
N VAL A 52 -2.47 10.07 -13.24
CA VAL A 52 -2.01 10.19 -11.85
C VAL A 52 -2.48 8.96 -11.07
N ILE A 53 -1.68 8.54 -10.11
CA ILE A 53 -2.00 7.40 -9.23
C ILE A 53 -2.22 7.94 -7.81
N VAL A 54 -3.34 7.57 -7.21
CA VAL A 54 -3.68 7.93 -5.83
C VAL A 54 -3.81 6.67 -4.99
N LEU A 55 -3.05 6.60 -3.91
CA LEU A 55 -3.10 5.52 -2.93
C LEU A 55 -3.86 6.00 -1.70
N SER A 56 -4.80 5.21 -1.21
CA SER A 56 -5.59 5.53 -0.03
C SER A 56 -5.97 4.28 0.74
N GLY A 57 -6.46 4.44 1.95
CA GLY A 57 -6.95 3.36 2.80
C GLY A 57 -8.46 3.38 2.96
N ALA A 58 -9.08 2.19 2.92
CA ALA A 58 -10.50 2.03 3.18
C ALA A 58 -10.83 2.22 4.67
N GLY A 59 -12.05 2.60 4.97
CA GLY A 59 -12.60 2.65 6.33
C GLY A 59 -12.35 3.94 7.10
N GLY A 60 -11.52 4.84 6.61
CA GLY A 60 -11.30 6.17 7.20
C GLY A 60 -10.51 6.21 8.52
N LYS A 61 -9.97 5.08 8.98
CA LYS A 61 -9.18 5.00 10.24
C LYS A 61 -7.70 4.88 10.02
N ALA A 62 -7.29 4.32 8.89
CA ALA A 62 -5.89 4.11 8.58
C ALA A 62 -5.64 4.17 7.08
N PHE A 63 -4.46 4.63 6.73
CA PHE A 63 -3.89 4.43 5.40
C PHE A 63 -3.34 3.00 5.32
N VAL A 64 -2.25 2.72 6.00
CA VAL A 64 -1.71 1.39 6.27
C VAL A 64 -1.07 1.41 7.66
N SER A 65 -1.48 0.52 8.53
CA SER A 65 -1.02 0.50 9.92
C SER A 65 0.26 -0.31 10.14
N GLY A 66 0.76 -0.99 9.12
CA GLY A 66 1.96 -1.80 9.19
C GLY A 66 1.75 -3.19 8.60
N ALA A 67 2.54 -4.16 9.02
CA ALA A 67 2.41 -5.54 8.58
C ALA A 67 1.26 -6.25 9.30
N ASP A 68 0.58 -7.16 8.60
CA ASP A 68 -0.45 -8.00 9.19
C ASP A 68 0.19 -9.12 10.01
N ILE A 69 0.29 -8.92 11.32
CA ILE A 69 0.92 -9.88 12.23
C ILE A 69 0.18 -11.21 12.32
N SER A 70 -1.10 -11.25 11.97
CA SER A 70 -1.86 -12.51 11.93
C SER A 70 -1.36 -13.49 10.86
N LYS A 71 -0.57 -13.00 9.91
CA LYS A 71 0.00 -13.76 8.81
C LYS A 71 1.48 -14.14 9.02
N PHE A 72 2.11 -13.70 10.11
CA PHE A 72 3.54 -13.90 10.33
C PHE A 72 3.94 -15.37 10.33
N GLU A 73 3.15 -16.24 10.99
CA GLU A 73 3.46 -17.67 11.05
C GLU A 73 3.47 -18.32 9.67
N SER A 74 2.57 -17.90 8.78
CA SER A 74 2.49 -18.45 7.42
C SER A 74 3.43 -17.78 6.43
N GLU A 75 3.73 -16.49 6.62
CA GLU A 75 4.51 -15.69 5.66
C GLU A 75 5.99 -15.58 6.04
N ARG A 76 6.33 -15.79 7.30
CA ARG A 76 7.70 -15.65 7.85
C ARG A 76 8.12 -16.83 8.74
N ALA A 77 7.58 -18.03 8.48
CA ALA A 77 7.86 -19.22 9.28
C ALA A 77 9.27 -19.77 9.08
N SER A 78 9.92 -19.44 7.98
CA SER A 78 11.27 -19.87 7.64
C SER A 78 12.14 -18.72 7.17
N VAL A 79 13.44 -18.93 7.10
CA VAL A 79 14.39 -17.97 6.53
C VAL A 79 14.04 -17.69 5.06
N GLU A 80 13.67 -18.73 4.31
CA GLU A 80 13.30 -18.60 2.90
C GLU A 80 12.03 -17.78 2.71
N GLN A 81 11.01 -18.00 3.54
CA GLN A 81 9.78 -17.23 3.51
C GLN A 81 10.02 -15.77 3.90
N THR A 82 10.83 -15.53 4.90
CA THR A 82 11.20 -14.17 5.32
C THR A 82 11.96 -13.44 4.21
N PHE A 83 12.89 -14.12 3.55
CA PHE A 83 13.61 -13.58 2.41
C PHE A 83 12.67 -13.23 1.26
N HIS A 84 11.74 -14.13 0.92
CA HIS A 84 10.73 -13.90 -0.12
C HIS A 84 9.84 -12.71 0.23
N TYR A 85 9.37 -12.60 1.48
CA TYR A 85 8.58 -11.48 1.96
C TYR A 85 9.34 -10.15 1.76
N ASN A 86 10.59 -10.12 2.17
CA ASN A 86 11.43 -8.93 2.03
C ASN A 86 11.68 -8.55 0.55
N GLU A 87 11.84 -9.54 -0.32
CA GLU A 87 11.98 -9.29 -1.76
C GLU A 87 10.70 -8.69 -2.35
N VAL A 88 9.54 -9.21 -1.99
CA VAL A 88 8.24 -8.72 -2.47
C VAL A 88 8.00 -7.28 -2.03
N THR A 89 8.27 -6.97 -0.77
CA THR A 89 8.11 -5.59 -0.27
C THR A 89 9.09 -4.62 -0.92
N ALA A 90 10.33 -5.05 -1.14
CA ALA A 90 11.33 -4.25 -1.84
C ALA A 90 10.94 -4.02 -3.30
N GLU A 91 10.41 -5.04 -3.98
CA GLU A 91 9.94 -4.93 -5.36
C GLU A 91 8.78 -3.94 -5.47
N THR A 92 7.82 -4.00 -4.56
CA THR A 92 6.70 -3.05 -4.54
C THR A 92 7.21 -1.61 -4.40
N SER A 93 8.18 -1.38 -3.54
CA SER A 93 8.81 -0.06 -3.39
C SER A 93 9.51 0.39 -4.66
N ARG A 94 10.24 -0.51 -5.32
CA ARG A 94 10.89 -0.21 -6.61
C ARG A 94 9.89 0.15 -7.70
N VAL A 95 8.80 -0.61 -7.81
CA VAL A 95 7.73 -0.36 -8.79
C VAL A 95 7.09 1.01 -8.53
N LEU A 96 6.80 1.32 -7.28
CA LEU A 96 6.18 2.59 -6.92
C LEU A 96 7.11 3.78 -7.21
N GLN A 97 8.38 3.68 -6.88
CA GLN A 97 9.36 4.74 -7.17
C GLN A 97 9.67 4.87 -8.65
N GLY A 98 9.60 3.77 -9.39
CA GLY A 98 9.95 3.71 -10.81
C GLY A 98 8.82 4.06 -11.78
N THR A 99 7.59 4.22 -11.31
CA THR A 99 6.48 4.58 -12.20
C THR A 99 6.69 5.96 -12.82
N ALA A 100 6.35 6.09 -14.10
CA ALA A 100 6.41 7.36 -14.82
C ALA A 100 5.23 8.30 -14.47
N LYS A 101 4.19 7.78 -13.85
CA LYS A 101 3.00 8.55 -13.46
C LYS A 101 3.25 9.23 -12.11
N PRO A 102 2.79 10.46 -11.92
CA PRO A 102 2.78 11.07 -10.58
C PRO A 102 2.00 10.23 -9.58
N THR A 103 2.53 10.09 -8.37
CA THR A 103 1.92 9.29 -7.31
C THR A 103 1.63 10.16 -6.10
N ILE A 104 0.44 9.98 -5.53
CA ILE A 104 -0.04 10.72 -4.36
C ILE A 104 -0.46 9.71 -3.29
N ALA A 105 0.13 9.79 -2.11
CA ALA A 105 -0.36 9.09 -0.94
C ALA A 105 -1.39 9.98 -0.23
N MET A 106 -2.64 9.58 -0.26
CA MET A 106 -3.74 10.29 0.40
C MET A 106 -3.99 9.63 1.76
N ILE A 107 -3.38 10.18 2.79
CA ILE A 107 -3.33 9.59 4.13
C ILE A 107 -4.46 10.14 4.99
N LYS A 108 -5.18 9.22 5.64
CA LYS A 108 -6.14 9.54 6.68
C LYS A 108 -5.97 8.54 7.83
N GLY A 109 -5.70 9.03 9.02
CA GLY A 109 -5.49 8.20 10.21
C GLY A 109 -4.11 7.55 10.29
N PHE A 110 -4.05 6.31 10.72
CA PHE A 110 -2.78 5.62 10.98
C PHE A 110 -1.95 5.39 9.71
N CYS A 111 -0.68 5.72 9.80
CA CYS A 111 0.30 5.49 8.73
C CYS A 111 1.62 5.10 9.40
N MET A 112 1.90 3.80 9.47
CA MET A 112 3.02 3.26 10.25
C MET A 112 3.72 2.14 9.48
N GLY A 113 4.98 1.90 9.79
CA GLY A 113 5.74 0.80 9.23
C GLY A 113 5.71 0.79 7.69
N GLY A 114 5.17 -0.28 7.10
CA GLY A 114 5.00 -0.40 5.65
C GLY A 114 4.19 0.73 5.03
N GLY A 115 3.20 1.27 5.76
CA GLY A 115 2.42 2.42 5.32
C GLY A 115 3.27 3.68 5.17
N LEU A 116 4.14 3.93 6.14
CA LEU A 116 5.07 5.06 6.06
C LEU A 116 6.06 4.85 4.90
N ALA A 117 6.59 3.63 4.75
CA ALA A 117 7.49 3.31 3.65
C ALA A 117 6.82 3.54 2.28
N ILE A 118 5.59 3.09 2.10
CA ILE A 118 4.81 3.32 0.87
C ILE A 118 4.64 4.83 0.62
N SER A 119 4.24 5.58 1.64
CA SER A 119 4.01 7.02 1.50
C SER A 119 5.27 7.78 1.10
N LEU A 120 6.42 7.38 1.64
CA LEU A 120 7.72 7.98 1.31
C LEU A 120 8.19 7.65 -0.12
N CYS A 121 7.66 6.57 -0.71
CA CYS A 121 7.94 6.23 -2.11
C CYS A 121 7.09 7.02 -3.10
N CYS A 122 6.05 7.70 -2.65
CA CYS A 122 5.20 8.53 -3.49
C CYS A 122 5.83 9.89 -3.73
N ASP A 123 5.44 10.54 -4.84
CA ASP A 123 5.93 11.87 -5.18
C ASP A 123 5.38 12.93 -4.23
N THR A 124 4.16 12.75 -3.77
CA THR A 124 3.47 13.71 -2.90
C THR A 124 2.67 12.97 -1.83
N VAL A 125 2.66 13.54 -0.64
CA VAL A 125 1.86 13.06 0.49
C VAL A 125 0.86 14.14 0.89
N SER A 126 -0.42 13.80 0.89
CA SER A 126 -1.49 14.63 1.42
C SER A 126 -2.13 13.90 2.60
N TYR A 127 -2.38 14.60 3.69
CA TYR A 127 -2.97 13.97 4.87
C TYR A 127 -4.01 14.85 5.55
N THR A 128 -4.98 14.17 6.18
CA THR A 128 -5.99 14.78 7.03
C THR A 128 -5.98 14.02 8.36
N HIS A 129 -5.81 14.73 9.47
CA HIS A 129 -5.74 14.13 10.81
C HIS A 129 -4.70 13.00 10.91
N LEU A 130 -3.47 13.30 10.47
CA LEU A 130 -2.37 12.38 10.60
C LEU A 130 -2.05 12.17 12.08
N THR A 131 -2.33 10.97 12.59
CA THR A 131 -1.86 10.56 13.89
C THR A 131 -0.57 9.78 13.71
N LEU A 132 0.53 10.51 13.58
CA LEU A 132 1.85 9.88 13.64
C LEU A 132 2.20 9.69 15.11
N PRO A 133 2.41 8.45 15.56
CA PRO A 133 3.05 8.24 16.85
C PRO A 133 4.41 8.93 16.85
N THR A 134 4.85 9.39 17.99
CA THR A 134 6.14 10.07 18.16
C THR A 134 7.32 9.27 17.61
N ILE A 135 7.23 7.96 17.59
CA ILE A 135 8.24 7.08 17.00
C ILE A 135 8.40 7.26 15.48
N CYS A 136 7.39 7.76 14.79
CA CYS A 136 7.45 8.02 13.36
C CYS A 136 8.11 9.36 13.04
N SER A 137 8.42 10.16 14.02
CA SER A 137 9.07 11.45 13.87
C SER A 137 10.59 11.38 13.88
N VAL A 138 11.12 10.19 14.01
CA VAL A 138 12.57 9.96 14.03
C VAL A 138 13.12 9.85 12.64
#